data_6999f0b14e22b19b314c7b82d6992496
#
_entry.id   6999f0b14e22b19b314c7b82d6992496
#
_cell.length_a   1.000
_cell.length_b   1.000
_cell.length_c   1.000
_cell.angle_alpha   90.00
_cell.angle_beta   90.00
_cell.angle_gamma   90.00
#
_symmetry.space_group_name_H-M   'P 1'
#
loop_
_entity.id
_entity.type
_entity.pdbx_description
1 polymer ?
#
loop_
_entity_poly.entity_id
_entity_poly.type
_entity_poly.pdbx_seq_one_letter_code
_entity_poly.pdbx_strand_id
1 'polypeptide(L)'
;MRRDIREGVKKHMIDGIKPNYTALAEQYGCDYRTVKAAYEEALQGNKPKTRRTYPSKLDSFKQIIDTKLEDQCTAKSIFKFIQKKGFDGSYSLVRDYCRGVKKERIQKATVRVEYTPGLSAQIDWKEEMRLISGQGEVFRFNIFLYILPYSKKKFITLTFDRKQDTLFECMNDAFYHTGGVPEEIWFDNMKTVVDRSRTQFSQVHLNDRFYSFSKDAGFRTMVCRPFRPQTKGSVEALARTMDRLLVYNHEFYDSTDLIRIVDELCDELNSEVSQATDEIPDILWKINEKEHLHKLKDDLLNPYFEDSIRRKVTKEAMVIFRKCRYSVDPRYIGKEVDLDLSENEEHVHIYYNGEQIRSHPLTTKRLNYNQEDLVHILKSDVMSHKEEDDIQEHIKRSLKQYDLLEVPSNEQ
;
A
#
# COMPACT_ATOMS: atom_id res chain seq x y z
N MET A 1 2.16 -7.30 -47.99
CA MET A 1 0.76 -7.14 -48.43
C MET A 1 -0.14 -6.97 -47.24
N ARG A 2 -1.12 -6.06 -47.25
CA ARG A 2 -2.04 -5.73 -46.13
C ARG A 2 -2.91 -6.95 -45.80
N ARG A 3 -3.15 -7.17 -44.51
CA ARG A 3 -3.87 -8.36 -44.00
C ARG A 3 -5.35 -8.34 -44.34
N ASP A 4 -5.98 -7.15 -44.29
CA ASP A 4 -7.37 -6.90 -44.64
C ASP A 4 -7.71 -7.29 -46.08
N ILE A 5 -6.84 -6.96 -47.06
CA ILE A 5 -7.01 -7.32 -48.46
C ILE A 5 -6.96 -8.85 -48.63
N ARG A 6 -6.06 -9.54 -47.95
CA ARG A 6 -5.96 -11.01 -48.00
C ARG A 6 -7.21 -11.70 -47.44
N GLU A 7 -7.74 -11.20 -46.35
CA GLU A 7 -8.95 -11.75 -45.72
C GLU A 7 -10.20 -11.52 -46.59
N GLY A 8 -10.31 -10.32 -47.18
CA GLY A 8 -11.38 -10.02 -48.11
C GLY A 8 -11.35 -10.90 -49.38
N VAL A 9 -10.17 -11.07 -49.95
CA VAL A 9 -9.97 -11.94 -51.12
C VAL A 9 -10.29 -13.41 -50.82
N LYS A 10 -9.92 -13.92 -49.63
CA LYS A 10 -10.23 -15.29 -49.20
C LYS A 10 -11.72 -15.57 -49.12
N LYS A 11 -12.56 -14.61 -48.71
CA LYS A 11 -14.03 -14.77 -48.70
C LYS A 11 -14.58 -15.07 -50.09
N HIS A 12 -14.16 -14.32 -51.11
CA HIS A 12 -14.58 -14.57 -52.48
C HIS A 12 -14.09 -15.91 -53.03
N MET A 13 -12.94 -16.42 -52.54
CA MET A 13 -12.48 -17.76 -52.95
C MET A 13 -13.34 -18.88 -52.37
N ILE A 14 -13.81 -18.74 -51.12
CA ILE A 14 -14.69 -19.73 -50.48
C ILE A 14 -16.00 -19.82 -51.21
N ASP A 15 -16.52 -18.67 -51.70
CA ASP A 15 -17.77 -18.60 -52.45
C ASP A 15 -17.64 -18.99 -53.92
N GLY A 16 -16.45 -19.33 -54.41
CA GLY A 16 -16.17 -19.68 -55.80
C GLY A 16 -16.37 -18.56 -56.80
N ILE A 17 -16.48 -17.33 -56.34
CA ILE A 17 -16.81 -16.16 -57.16
C ILE A 17 -15.52 -15.38 -57.42
N LYS A 18 -15.23 -15.12 -58.71
CA LYS A 18 -14.11 -14.26 -59.08
C LYS A 18 -14.41 -12.81 -58.68
N PRO A 19 -13.62 -12.19 -57.82
CA PRO A 19 -13.88 -10.85 -57.33
C PRO A 19 -13.72 -9.78 -58.40
N ASN A 20 -14.52 -8.73 -58.32
CA ASN A 20 -14.27 -7.51 -59.09
C ASN A 20 -13.12 -6.75 -58.45
N TYR A 21 -11.93 -6.82 -59.07
CA TYR A 21 -10.71 -6.23 -58.50
C TYR A 21 -10.78 -4.72 -58.33
N THR A 22 -11.51 -4.01 -59.20
CA THR A 22 -11.66 -2.56 -59.14
C THR A 22 -12.53 -2.17 -57.93
N ALA A 23 -13.68 -2.80 -57.77
CA ALA A 23 -14.58 -2.54 -56.65
C ALA A 23 -13.93 -2.85 -55.28
N LEU A 24 -13.19 -3.96 -55.17
CA LEU A 24 -12.45 -4.29 -53.97
C LEU A 24 -11.27 -3.33 -53.71
N ALA A 25 -10.63 -2.85 -54.77
CA ALA A 25 -9.55 -1.87 -54.65
C ALA A 25 -10.06 -0.53 -54.12
N GLU A 26 -11.22 -0.08 -54.57
CA GLU A 26 -11.88 1.11 -54.01
C GLU A 26 -12.28 0.91 -52.55
N GLN A 27 -12.86 -0.23 -52.20
CA GLN A 27 -13.27 -0.54 -50.84
C GLN A 27 -12.09 -0.56 -49.84
N TYR A 28 -10.91 -1.04 -50.27
CA TYR A 28 -9.72 -1.13 -49.43
C TYR A 28 -8.75 0.06 -49.62
N GLY A 29 -9.08 1.05 -50.42
CA GLY A 29 -8.25 2.21 -50.70
C GLY A 29 -6.86 1.82 -51.23
N CYS A 30 -6.80 0.94 -52.25
CA CYS A 30 -5.56 0.46 -52.82
C CYS A 30 -5.66 0.31 -54.37
N ASP A 31 -4.52 0.11 -55.03
CA ASP A 31 -4.48 -0.17 -56.46
C ASP A 31 -5.07 -1.55 -56.79
N TYR A 32 -5.84 -1.69 -57.89
CA TYR A 32 -6.46 -2.96 -58.30
C TYR A 32 -5.44 -4.07 -58.52
N ARG A 33 -4.20 -3.74 -58.94
CA ARG A 33 -3.11 -4.69 -59.10
C ARG A 33 -2.74 -5.38 -57.80
N THR A 34 -2.88 -4.67 -56.66
CA THR A 34 -2.62 -5.21 -55.29
C THR A 34 -3.66 -6.27 -54.94
N VAL A 35 -4.93 -6.03 -55.26
CA VAL A 35 -6.02 -6.99 -55.04
C VAL A 35 -5.87 -8.19 -55.96
N LYS A 36 -5.55 -7.96 -57.26
CA LYS A 36 -5.31 -9.02 -58.23
C LYS A 36 -4.14 -9.93 -57.78
N ALA A 37 -3.01 -9.35 -57.38
CA ALA A 37 -1.86 -10.08 -56.92
C ALA A 37 -2.18 -10.90 -55.63
N ALA A 38 -3.01 -10.35 -54.73
CA ALA A 38 -3.47 -11.06 -53.52
C ALA A 38 -4.34 -12.27 -53.87
N TYR A 39 -5.21 -12.14 -54.91
CA TYR A 39 -6.06 -13.22 -55.36
C TYR A 39 -5.26 -14.33 -56.06
N GLU A 40 -4.33 -13.96 -56.93
CA GLU A 40 -3.43 -14.91 -57.60
C GLU A 40 -2.51 -15.64 -56.62
N GLU A 41 -1.97 -14.92 -55.60
CA GLU A 41 -1.19 -15.51 -54.52
C GLU A 41 -2.02 -16.51 -53.67
N ALA A 42 -3.29 -16.18 -53.46
CA ALA A 42 -4.21 -17.03 -52.69
C ALA A 42 -4.60 -18.30 -53.48
N LEU A 43 -4.83 -18.17 -54.83
CA LEU A 43 -5.10 -19.31 -55.72
C LEU A 43 -3.93 -20.29 -55.78
N GLN A 44 -2.70 -19.80 -55.78
CA GLN A 44 -1.49 -20.64 -55.84
C GLN A 44 -1.14 -21.31 -54.49
N GLY A 45 -1.93 -21.10 -53.46
CA GLY A 45 -1.68 -21.68 -52.13
C GLY A 45 -0.37 -21.24 -51.47
N ASN A 46 0.25 -20.19 -52.01
CA ASN A 46 1.54 -19.72 -51.53
C ASN A 46 1.42 -19.12 -50.14
N LYS A 47 2.02 -19.77 -49.14
CA LYS A 47 2.27 -19.18 -47.82
C LYS A 47 3.07 -17.89 -48.01
N PRO A 48 2.76 -16.83 -47.22
CA PRO A 48 3.52 -15.59 -47.30
C PRO A 48 5.01 -15.90 -47.15
N LYS A 49 5.83 -15.34 -48.03
CA LYS A 49 7.29 -15.47 -47.94
C LYS A 49 7.72 -15.06 -46.52
N THR A 50 8.13 -16.02 -45.71
CA THR A 50 8.74 -15.75 -44.42
C THR A 50 9.94 -14.85 -44.67
N ARG A 51 10.03 -13.72 -43.92
CA ARG A 51 11.20 -12.86 -43.97
C ARG A 51 12.43 -13.72 -43.71
N ARG A 52 13.45 -13.59 -44.54
CA ARG A 52 14.74 -14.25 -44.32
C ARG A 52 15.23 -13.87 -42.90
N THR A 53 15.31 -14.84 -42.00
CA THR A 53 15.90 -14.69 -40.71
C THR A 53 17.41 -14.69 -40.90
N TYR A 54 18.04 -13.54 -40.70
CA TYR A 54 19.50 -13.47 -40.65
C TYR A 54 19.97 -13.95 -39.28
N PRO A 55 21.11 -14.68 -39.21
CA PRO A 55 21.65 -15.10 -37.92
C PRO A 55 21.94 -13.89 -37.03
N SER A 56 21.50 -13.95 -35.80
CA SER A 56 21.73 -12.91 -34.82
C SER A 56 23.11 -13.08 -34.18
N LYS A 57 23.81 -11.98 -33.91
CA LYS A 57 25.05 -11.99 -33.10
C LYS A 57 24.87 -12.67 -31.74
N LEU A 58 23.61 -12.76 -31.29
CA LEU A 58 23.26 -13.41 -30.01
C LEU A 58 23.18 -14.94 -30.10
N ASP A 59 23.04 -15.51 -31.31
CA ASP A 59 22.70 -16.94 -31.47
C ASP A 59 23.71 -17.85 -30.81
N SER A 60 24.98 -17.54 -30.88
CA SER A 60 26.07 -18.31 -30.24
C SER A 60 26.10 -18.17 -28.70
N PHE A 61 25.38 -17.18 -28.13
CA PHE A 61 25.36 -16.92 -26.70
C PHE A 61 24.02 -17.28 -26.06
N LYS A 62 22.99 -17.66 -26.82
CA LYS A 62 21.66 -17.96 -26.32
C LYS A 62 21.66 -19.01 -25.21
N GLN A 63 22.37 -20.11 -25.41
CA GLN A 63 22.45 -21.17 -24.41
C GLN A 63 23.04 -20.69 -23.09
N ILE A 64 24.09 -19.87 -23.15
CA ILE A 64 24.70 -19.25 -21.96
C ILE A 64 23.71 -18.32 -21.28
N ILE A 65 23.00 -17.50 -22.06
CA ILE A 65 22.00 -16.55 -21.53
C ILE A 65 20.87 -17.31 -20.83
N ASP A 66 20.36 -18.37 -21.43
CA ASP A 66 19.27 -19.19 -20.89
C ASP A 66 19.65 -19.84 -19.56
N THR A 67 20.86 -20.43 -19.47
CA THR A 67 21.38 -20.97 -18.21
C THR A 67 21.47 -19.88 -17.14
N LYS A 68 21.99 -18.69 -17.47
CA LYS A 68 22.11 -17.58 -16.51
C LYS A 68 20.75 -16.95 -16.14
N LEU A 69 19.75 -17.08 -16.98
CA LEU A 69 18.39 -16.71 -16.63
C LEU A 69 17.76 -17.72 -15.67
N GLU A 70 18.15 -19.00 -15.73
CA GLU A 70 17.78 -20.02 -14.74
C GLU A 70 18.36 -19.71 -13.37
N ASP A 71 19.61 -19.23 -13.33
CA ASP A 71 20.28 -18.74 -12.12
C ASP A 71 19.72 -17.37 -11.65
N GLN A 72 18.59 -16.89 -12.18
CA GLN A 72 17.94 -15.61 -11.87
C GLN A 72 18.82 -14.36 -12.08
N CYS A 73 19.84 -14.45 -12.91
CA CYS A 73 20.70 -13.32 -13.20
C CYS A 73 19.96 -12.20 -13.94
N THR A 74 20.37 -10.95 -13.68
CA THR A 74 19.80 -9.78 -14.37
C THR A 74 20.32 -9.68 -15.81
N ALA A 75 19.53 -9.15 -16.74
CA ALA A 75 19.95 -8.96 -18.13
C ALA A 75 21.24 -8.13 -18.25
N LYS A 76 21.47 -7.18 -17.31
CA LYS A 76 22.70 -6.37 -17.29
C LYS A 76 23.94 -7.15 -16.86
N SER A 77 23.78 -8.02 -15.86
CA SER A 77 24.88 -8.92 -15.42
C SER A 77 25.23 -9.92 -16.52
N ILE A 78 24.22 -10.51 -17.16
CA ILE A 78 24.38 -11.42 -18.29
C ILE A 78 25.12 -10.73 -19.45
N PHE A 79 24.69 -9.52 -19.81
CA PHE A 79 25.34 -8.73 -20.86
C PHE A 79 26.83 -8.52 -20.59
N LYS A 80 27.20 -8.05 -19.38
CA LYS A 80 28.60 -7.87 -18.99
C LYS A 80 29.41 -9.19 -19.01
N PHE A 81 28.74 -10.27 -18.63
CA PHE A 81 29.38 -11.59 -18.64
C PHE A 81 29.70 -12.09 -20.05
N ILE A 82 28.73 -12.00 -20.98
CA ILE A 82 28.97 -12.45 -22.38
C ILE A 82 29.88 -11.49 -23.14
N GLN A 83 29.93 -10.18 -22.79
CA GLN A 83 30.93 -9.25 -23.33
C GLN A 83 32.37 -9.74 -23.03
N LYS A 84 32.62 -10.20 -21.81
CA LYS A 84 33.93 -10.77 -21.44
C LYS A 84 34.25 -12.08 -22.22
N LYS A 85 33.21 -12.72 -22.79
CA LYS A 85 33.30 -13.90 -23.64
C LYS A 85 33.32 -13.60 -25.15
N GLY A 86 33.47 -12.31 -25.52
CA GLY A 86 33.62 -11.89 -26.91
C GLY A 86 32.30 -11.43 -27.59
N PHE A 87 31.22 -11.20 -26.86
CA PHE A 87 30.02 -10.64 -27.46
C PHE A 87 30.19 -9.13 -27.74
N ASP A 88 30.05 -8.75 -29.02
CA ASP A 88 30.21 -7.36 -29.51
C ASP A 88 28.90 -6.67 -29.84
N GLY A 89 27.75 -7.24 -29.44
CA GLY A 89 26.44 -6.69 -29.67
C GLY A 89 25.98 -5.68 -28.62
N SER A 90 24.81 -5.06 -28.84
CA SER A 90 24.26 -4.07 -27.94
C SER A 90 23.55 -4.70 -26.72
N TYR A 91 23.51 -3.96 -25.60
CA TYR A 91 22.73 -4.33 -24.43
C TYR A 91 21.22 -4.50 -24.74
N SER A 92 20.68 -3.67 -25.64
CA SER A 92 19.26 -3.75 -26.02
C SER A 92 18.90 -5.13 -26.60
N LEU A 93 19.77 -5.70 -27.41
CA LEU A 93 19.58 -7.03 -28.00
C LEU A 93 19.48 -8.13 -26.91
N VAL A 94 20.38 -8.09 -25.94
CA VAL A 94 20.38 -9.04 -24.80
C VAL A 94 19.14 -8.82 -23.91
N ARG A 95 18.82 -7.57 -23.59
CA ARG A 95 17.64 -7.23 -22.76
C ARG A 95 16.35 -7.72 -23.41
N ASP A 96 16.20 -7.50 -24.72
CA ASP A 96 14.97 -7.86 -25.44
C ASP A 96 14.82 -9.38 -25.56
N TYR A 97 15.92 -10.10 -25.75
CA TYR A 97 15.95 -11.56 -25.70
C TYR A 97 15.56 -12.08 -24.30
N CYS A 98 16.20 -11.59 -23.24
CA CYS A 98 15.86 -11.95 -21.86
C CYS A 98 14.39 -11.66 -21.52
N ARG A 99 13.84 -10.57 -22.04
CA ARG A 99 12.42 -10.22 -21.88
C ARG A 99 11.51 -11.22 -22.58
N GLY A 100 11.88 -11.66 -23.78
CA GLY A 100 11.15 -12.69 -24.54
C GLY A 100 11.08 -14.01 -23.78
N VAL A 101 12.25 -14.53 -23.36
CA VAL A 101 12.36 -15.78 -22.58
C VAL A 101 11.58 -15.70 -21.26
N LYS A 102 11.66 -14.55 -20.55
CA LYS A 102 10.87 -14.35 -19.32
C LYS A 102 9.36 -14.31 -19.59
N LYS A 103 8.89 -13.73 -20.70
CA LYS A 103 7.46 -13.74 -21.08
C LYS A 103 6.95 -15.14 -21.37
N GLU A 104 7.74 -15.99 -22.03
CA GLU A 104 7.37 -17.39 -22.27
C GLU A 104 7.29 -18.20 -20.97
N ARG A 105 8.15 -17.90 -19.98
CA ARG A 105 8.16 -18.57 -18.65
C ARG A 105 7.04 -18.09 -17.73
N ILE A 106 6.53 -16.87 -17.89
CA ILE A 106 5.52 -16.24 -17.01
C ILE A 106 4.08 -16.72 -17.30
N GLN A 107 3.83 -17.57 -18.28
CA GLN A 107 2.52 -18.22 -18.43
C GLN A 107 2.29 -19.37 -17.42
N LYS A 108 2.75 -19.21 -16.18
CA LYS A 108 2.15 -19.95 -15.07
C LYS A 108 0.81 -19.31 -14.76
N ALA A 109 -0.26 -20.07 -14.95
CA ALA A 109 -1.60 -19.64 -14.54
C ALA A 109 -1.54 -19.14 -13.09
N THR A 110 -1.80 -17.86 -12.90
CA THR A 110 -1.96 -17.30 -11.55
C THR A 110 -3.31 -17.79 -11.07
N VAL A 111 -3.32 -18.68 -10.09
CA VAL A 111 -4.56 -19.08 -9.42
C VAL A 111 -5.08 -17.82 -8.74
N ARG A 112 -6.24 -17.34 -9.18
CA ARG A 112 -6.92 -16.23 -8.50
C ARG A 112 -7.36 -16.76 -7.15
N VAL A 113 -6.81 -16.22 -6.08
CA VAL A 113 -7.21 -16.60 -4.71
C VAL A 113 -8.59 -15.99 -4.48
N GLU A 114 -9.58 -16.82 -4.25
CA GLU A 114 -10.89 -16.39 -3.78
C GLU A 114 -10.79 -16.14 -2.26
N TYR A 115 -11.18 -14.97 -1.84
CA TYR A 115 -11.20 -14.59 -0.43
C TYR A 115 -12.62 -14.77 0.14
N THR A 116 -12.70 -15.27 1.35
CA THR A 116 -13.95 -15.42 2.11
C THR A 116 -14.13 -14.17 2.99
N PRO A 117 -15.35 -13.59 3.08
CA PRO A 117 -15.64 -12.47 3.95
C PRO A 117 -15.25 -12.75 5.40
N GLY A 118 -14.59 -11.81 6.07
CA GLY A 118 -14.22 -11.91 7.48
C GLY A 118 -13.16 -12.94 7.83
N LEU A 119 -12.70 -13.74 6.86
CA LEU A 119 -11.73 -14.81 7.13
C LEU A 119 -10.35 -14.25 7.43
N SER A 120 -9.87 -13.31 6.65
CA SER A 120 -8.48 -12.90 6.77
C SER A 120 -8.24 -11.40 6.64
N ALA A 121 -7.18 -10.92 7.31
CA ALA A 121 -6.56 -9.63 7.06
C ALA A 121 -5.08 -9.80 6.74
N GLN A 122 -4.48 -8.78 6.14
CA GLN A 122 -3.05 -8.71 5.87
C GLN A 122 -2.48 -7.44 6.47
N ILE A 123 -1.36 -7.57 7.17
CA ILE A 123 -0.65 -6.46 7.81
C ILE A 123 0.76 -6.34 7.25
N ASP A 124 1.18 -5.11 7.03
CA ASP A 124 2.55 -4.76 6.63
C ASP A 124 2.92 -3.34 7.08
N TRP A 125 4.18 -2.97 6.88
CA TRP A 125 4.69 -1.64 7.09
C TRP A 125 5.25 -1.07 5.78
N LYS A 126 4.87 0.17 5.45
CA LYS A 126 5.67 0.98 4.53
C LYS A 126 6.69 1.73 5.38
N GLU A 127 7.93 1.24 5.32
CA GLU A 127 9.00 1.69 6.20
C GLU A 127 9.72 2.90 5.64
N GLU A 128 10.29 3.72 6.56
CA GLU A 128 11.27 4.79 6.27
C GLU A 128 10.83 5.76 5.17
N MET A 129 9.56 6.10 5.13
CA MET A 129 9.09 7.17 4.25
C MET A 129 9.69 8.50 4.70
N ARG A 130 10.03 9.30 3.70
CA ARG A 130 10.62 10.61 3.93
C ARG A 130 9.89 11.65 3.11
N LEU A 131 9.38 12.68 3.77
CA LEU A 131 8.82 13.87 3.16
C LEU A 131 9.43 15.11 3.81
N ILE A 132 9.45 16.21 3.06
CA ILE A 132 9.95 17.51 3.50
C ILE A 132 8.76 18.45 3.62
N SER A 133 8.63 19.14 4.74
CA SER A 133 7.57 20.13 4.94
C SER A 133 7.78 21.37 4.07
N GLY A 134 6.77 22.22 3.92
CA GLY A 134 6.87 23.50 3.24
C GLY A 134 7.92 24.46 3.86
N GLN A 135 8.37 24.17 5.08
CA GLN A 135 9.40 24.93 5.79
C GLN A 135 10.80 24.31 5.68
N GLY A 136 10.92 23.16 4.98
CA GLY A 136 12.20 22.49 4.77
C GLY A 136 12.55 21.47 5.85
N GLU A 137 11.67 21.20 6.82
CA GLU A 137 11.88 20.16 7.82
C GLU A 137 11.70 18.77 7.21
N VAL A 138 12.54 17.82 7.61
CA VAL A 138 12.54 16.45 7.10
C VAL A 138 11.82 15.53 8.07
N PHE A 139 10.65 15.03 7.67
CA PHE A 139 9.89 14.03 8.40
C PHE A 139 10.26 12.62 7.93
N ARG A 140 10.64 11.76 8.87
CA ARG A 140 10.85 10.33 8.65
C ARG A 140 9.83 9.56 9.46
N PHE A 141 9.05 8.74 8.78
CA PHE A 141 7.92 8.04 9.40
C PHE A 141 7.69 6.70 8.71
N ASN A 142 6.85 5.89 9.33
CA ASN A 142 6.36 4.64 8.77
C ASN A 142 4.86 4.71 8.63
N ILE A 143 4.29 3.90 7.75
CA ILE A 143 2.84 3.74 7.64
C ILE A 143 2.50 2.30 7.97
N PHE A 144 1.65 2.12 8.95
CA PHE A 144 1.00 0.84 9.22
C PHE A 144 -0.05 0.58 8.15
N LEU A 145 -0.04 -0.61 7.61
CA LEU A 145 -0.92 -1.04 6.54
C LEU A 145 -1.73 -2.25 6.99
N TYR A 146 -3.04 -2.12 6.93
CA TYR A 146 -3.99 -3.19 7.19
C TYR A 146 -5.00 -3.25 6.04
N ILE A 147 -5.32 -4.44 5.56
CA ILE A 147 -6.29 -4.64 4.51
C ILE A 147 -7.07 -5.94 4.73
N LEU A 148 -8.39 -5.87 4.53
CA LEU A 148 -9.26 -7.04 4.36
C LEU A 148 -9.23 -7.47 2.89
N PRO A 149 -8.68 -8.64 2.55
CA PRO A 149 -8.45 -9.01 1.15
C PRO A 149 -9.74 -9.25 0.36
N TYR A 150 -10.88 -9.54 1.02
CA TYR A 150 -12.16 -9.73 0.36
C TYR A 150 -12.73 -8.40 -0.17
N SER A 151 -13.07 -7.47 0.70
CA SER A 151 -13.68 -6.18 0.33
C SER A 151 -12.67 -5.17 -0.19
N LYS A 152 -11.39 -5.39 0.05
CA LYS A 152 -10.31 -4.40 -0.11
C LYS A 152 -10.45 -3.20 0.83
N LYS A 153 -11.23 -3.31 1.91
CA LYS A 153 -11.29 -2.31 2.98
C LYS A 153 -9.92 -2.20 3.64
N LYS A 154 -9.43 -0.97 3.76
CA LYS A 154 -8.09 -0.65 4.21
C LYS A 154 -8.15 0.21 5.47
N PHE A 155 -7.13 0.03 6.30
CA PHE A 155 -6.79 0.99 7.34
C PHE A 155 -5.30 1.29 7.23
N ILE A 156 -4.97 2.57 7.19
CA ILE A 156 -3.58 3.04 7.20
C ILE A 156 -3.42 4.09 8.28
N THR A 157 -2.29 4.10 8.94
CA THR A 157 -1.97 5.13 9.92
C THR A 157 -0.48 5.40 9.96
N LEU A 158 -0.11 6.67 10.19
CA LEU A 158 1.27 7.11 10.31
C LEU A 158 1.80 6.80 11.71
N THR A 159 3.04 6.31 11.77
CA THR A 159 3.75 6.07 13.01
C THR A 159 5.21 6.50 12.91
N PHE A 160 5.82 6.85 14.05
CA PHE A 160 7.24 7.23 14.07
C PHE A 160 8.15 6.08 14.53
N ASP A 161 7.58 5.02 15.06
CA ASP A 161 8.29 3.79 15.36
C ASP A 161 7.47 2.55 14.94
N ARG A 162 8.03 1.37 15.15
CA ARG A 162 7.42 0.08 14.84
C ARG A 162 7.59 -0.87 16.02
N LYS A 163 7.47 -0.34 17.23
CA LYS A 163 7.54 -1.14 18.44
C LYS A 163 6.30 -2.02 18.58
N GLN A 164 6.37 -2.96 19.51
CA GLN A 164 5.26 -3.89 19.72
C GLN A 164 4.02 -3.18 20.28
N ASP A 165 4.19 -2.20 21.16
CA ASP A 165 3.08 -1.39 21.67
C ASP A 165 2.40 -0.61 20.55
N THR A 166 3.19 0.05 19.68
CA THR A 166 2.69 0.75 18.49
C THR A 166 1.97 -0.20 17.54
N LEU A 167 2.47 -1.42 17.36
CA LEU A 167 1.79 -2.43 16.55
C LEU A 167 0.43 -2.79 17.15
N PHE A 168 0.35 -3.00 18.46
CA PHE A 168 -0.92 -3.33 19.13
C PHE A 168 -1.93 -2.18 19.03
N GLU A 169 -1.50 -0.95 19.23
CA GLU A 169 -2.33 0.25 19.06
C GLU A 169 -2.86 0.34 17.64
N CYS A 170 -1.99 0.23 16.63
CA CYS A 170 -2.41 0.27 15.22
C CYS A 170 -3.37 -0.86 14.85
N MET A 171 -3.16 -2.08 15.38
CA MET A 171 -4.06 -3.21 15.16
C MET A 171 -5.43 -2.96 15.81
N ASN A 172 -5.44 -2.46 17.02
CA ASN A 172 -6.67 -2.12 17.72
C ASN A 172 -7.46 -1.05 16.96
N ASP A 173 -6.79 0.01 16.50
CA ASP A 173 -7.40 1.04 15.65
C ASP A 173 -7.97 0.47 14.33
N ALA A 174 -7.24 -0.48 13.70
CA ALA A 174 -7.70 -1.16 12.51
C ALA A 174 -8.97 -2.00 12.77
N PHE A 175 -9.03 -2.71 13.90
CA PHE A 175 -10.20 -3.50 14.28
C PHE A 175 -11.43 -2.64 14.50
N TYR A 176 -11.26 -1.49 15.11
CA TYR A 176 -12.37 -0.56 15.27
C TYR A 176 -12.79 0.10 13.95
N HIS A 177 -11.83 0.47 13.10
CA HIS A 177 -12.13 1.04 11.80
C HIS A 177 -12.89 0.06 10.90
N THR A 178 -12.56 -1.22 10.98
CA THR A 178 -13.23 -2.29 10.22
C THR A 178 -14.43 -2.88 10.93
N GLY A 179 -14.70 -2.48 12.18
CA GLY A 179 -15.85 -2.94 12.97
C GLY A 179 -15.72 -4.32 13.55
N GLY A 180 -14.51 -4.90 13.60
CA GLY A 180 -14.27 -6.20 14.21
C GLY A 180 -12.94 -6.83 13.82
N VAL A 181 -12.74 -8.07 14.24
CA VAL A 181 -11.52 -8.85 14.11
C VAL A 181 -11.74 -10.01 13.14
N PRO A 182 -10.92 -10.21 12.09
CA PRO A 182 -11.02 -11.38 11.20
C PRO A 182 -10.52 -12.64 11.91
N GLU A 183 -10.86 -13.81 11.36
CA GLU A 183 -10.44 -15.10 11.95
C GLU A 183 -8.92 -15.29 11.96
N GLU A 184 -8.23 -14.80 10.93
CA GLU A 184 -6.79 -14.91 10.81
C GLU A 184 -6.16 -13.63 10.27
N ILE A 185 -4.93 -13.34 10.72
CA ILE A 185 -4.17 -12.19 10.27
C ILE A 185 -2.80 -12.64 9.76
N TRP A 186 -2.45 -12.20 8.55
CA TRP A 186 -1.23 -12.53 7.86
C TRP A 186 -0.15 -11.46 8.08
N PHE A 187 0.97 -11.90 8.63
CA PHE A 187 2.13 -11.05 8.92
C PHE A 187 3.33 -11.48 8.09
N ASP A 188 4.24 -10.56 7.85
CA ASP A 188 5.60 -10.91 7.45
C ASP A 188 6.43 -11.33 8.69
N ASN A 189 7.67 -11.76 8.48
CA ASN A 189 8.58 -12.13 9.56
C ASN A 189 9.10 -10.91 10.34
N MET A 190 8.19 -10.10 10.91
CA MET A 190 8.56 -8.94 11.73
C MET A 190 8.93 -9.39 13.15
N LYS A 191 9.98 -8.77 13.69
CA LYS A 191 10.50 -9.10 15.04
C LYS A 191 9.50 -8.85 16.18
N THR A 192 8.54 -7.97 15.98
CA THR A 192 7.47 -7.69 16.94
C THR A 192 6.43 -8.81 17.04
N VAL A 193 6.39 -9.71 16.05
CA VAL A 193 5.46 -10.83 15.94
C VAL A 193 6.19 -12.17 16.13
N VAL A 194 7.39 -12.31 15.57
CA VAL A 194 8.10 -13.57 15.45
C VAL A 194 9.48 -13.46 16.08
N ASP A 195 9.76 -14.27 17.10
CA ASP A 195 11.08 -14.38 17.70
C ASP A 195 12.02 -15.21 16.83
N ARG A 196 11.50 -16.30 16.25
CA ARG A 196 12.25 -17.17 15.33
C ARG A 196 11.41 -17.50 14.10
N SER A 197 11.93 -17.12 12.94
CA SER A 197 11.32 -17.46 11.66
C SER A 197 11.43 -18.96 11.37
N ARG A 198 10.47 -19.47 10.60
CA ARG A 198 10.45 -20.86 10.17
C ARG A 198 11.69 -21.18 9.31
N THR A 199 12.39 -22.25 9.66
CA THR A 199 13.42 -22.86 8.83
C THR A 199 12.94 -24.19 8.27
N GLN A 200 13.76 -24.90 7.48
CA GLN A 200 13.43 -26.27 7.05
C GLN A 200 13.29 -27.25 8.21
N PHE A 201 13.86 -26.93 9.38
CA PHE A 201 13.96 -27.82 10.54
C PHE A 201 13.23 -27.30 11.79
N SER A 202 12.67 -26.08 11.78
CA SER A 202 12.00 -25.50 12.95
C SER A 202 10.68 -24.84 12.58
N GLN A 203 9.70 -24.96 13.48
CA GLN A 203 8.45 -24.21 13.39
C GLN A 203 8.64 -22.73 13.72
N VAL A 204 7.66 -21.89 13.34
CA VAL A 204 7.62 -20.48 13.75
C VAL A 204 7.43 -20.40 15.25
N HIS A 205 8.24 -19.59 15.91
CA HIS A 205 8.05 -19.23 17.32
C HIS A 205 7.58 -17.78 17.39
N LEU A 206 6.33 -17.59 17.80
CA LEU A 206 5.76 -16.27 18.00
C LEU A 206 6.31 -15.66 19.29
N ASN A 207 6.36 -14.34 19.34
CA ASN A 207 6.63 -13.61 20.59
C ASN A 207 5.50 -13.88 21.59
N ASP A 208 5.83 -14.18 22.84
CA ASP A 208 4.85 -14.59 23.84
C ASP A 208 3.78 -13.52 24.11
N ARG A 209 4.18 -12.26 24.21
CA ARG A 209 3.24 -11.14 24.42
C ARG A 209 2.33 -10.95 23.22
N PHE A 210 2.87 -11.08 21.99
CA PHE A 210 2.08 -11.04 20.77
C PHE A 210 1.11 -12.22 20.67
N TYR A 211 1.56 -13.41 21.06
CA TYR A 211 0.71 -14.59 21.08
C TYR A 211 -0.48 -14.43 22.05
N SER A 212 -0.22 -13.89 23.26
CA SER A 212 -1.29 -13.58 24.21
C SER A 212 -2.27 -12.56 23.63
N PHE A 213 -1.76 -11.44 23.06
CA PHE A 213 -2.59 -10.44 22.40
C PHE A 213 -3.46 -11.04 21.30
N SER A 214 -2.90 -11.91 20.44
CA SER A 214 -3.65 -12.53 19.34
C SER A 214 -4.79 -13.43 19.84
N LYS A 215 -4.60 -14.13 20.96
CA LYS A 215 -5.63 -14.94 21.60
C LYS A 215 -6.75 -14.11 22.19
N ASP A 216 -6.40 -13.05 22.90
CA ASP A 216 -7.36 -12.18 23.58
C ASP A 216 -8.18 -11.39 22.55
N ALA A 217 -7.54 -10.94 21.46
CA ALA A 217 -8.21 -10.33 20.32
C ALA A 217 -9.04 -11.32 19.50
N GLY A 218 -8.76 -12.62 19.59
CA GLY A 218 -9.56 -13.69 18.97
C GLY A 218 -9.20 -14.00 17.53
N PHE A 219 -7.96 -13.74 17.07
CA PHE A 219 -7.51 -14.11 15.73
C PHE A 219 -6.36 -15.13 15.74
N ARG A 220 -6.22 -15.86 14.64
CA ARG A 220 -5.07 -16.72 14.40
C ARG A 220 -3.95 -15.98 13.69
N THR A 221 -2.75 -16.07 14.21
CA THR A 221 -1.56 -15.49 13.61
C THR A 221 -1.03 -16.37 12.48
N MET A 222 -1.00 -15.84 11.26
CA MET A 222 -0.47 -16.50 10.08
C MET A 222 0.82 -15.79 9.65
N VAL A 223 1.94 -16.51 9.63
CA VAL A 223 3.23 -15.95 9.21
C VAL A 223 3.57 -16.43 7.81
N CYS A 224 3.87 -15.48 6.93
CA CYS A 224 4.23 -15.77 5.54
C CYS A 224 5.48 -16.65 5.45
N ARG A 225 5.44 -17.64 4.55
CA ARG A 225 6.64 -18.44 4.28
C ARG A 225 7.65 -17.59 3.52
N PRO A 226 8.93 -17.64 3.90
CA PRO A 226 9.98 -17.00 3.11
C PRO A 226 9.89 -17.42 1.63
N PHE A 227 10.10 -16.47 0.71
CA PHE A 227 10.10 -16.68 -0.73
C PHE A 227 8.77 -17.10 -1.39
N ARG A 228 7.61 -16.89 -0.76
CA ARG A 228 6.28 -17.06 -1.38
C ARG A 228 5.49 -15.75 -1.36
N PRO A 229 5.73 -14.82 -2.28
CA PRO A 229 5.08 -13.49 -2.29
C PRO A 229 3.58 -13.55 -2.60
N GLN A 230 3.05 -14.67 -3.08
CA GLN A 230 1.66 -14.79 -3.53
C GLN A 230 0.62 -14.67 -2.41
N THR A 231 1.02 -14.84 -1.14
CA THR A 231 0.10 -14.82 0.01
C THR A 231 -0.21 -13.42 0.54
N LYS A 232 0.59 -12.39 0.20
CA LYS A 232 0.44 -11.00 0.67
C LYS A 232 0.20 -9.98 -0.45
N GLY A 233 -0.26 -10.41 -1.61
CA GLY A 233 -0.40 -9.54 -2.79
C GLY A 233 -1.27 -8.30 -2.56
N SER A 234 -2.27 -8.36 -1.67
CA SER A 234 -3.15 -7.21 -1.40
C SER A 234 -2.45 -6.12 -0.62
N VAL A 235 -1.73 -6.45 0.46
CA VAL A 235 -1.02 -5.45 1.25
C VAL A 235 0.25 -4.94 0.55
N GLU A 236 0.91 -5.74 -0.27
CA GLU A 236 2.03 -5.29 -1.12
C GLU A 236 1.56 -4.27 -2.17
N ALA A 237 0.37 -4.46 -2.75
CA ALA A 237 -0.24 -3.48 -3.64
C ALA A 237 -0.58 -2.19 -2.89
N LEU A 238 -1.10 -2.28 -1.67
CA LEU A 238 -1.37 -1.14 -0.80
C LEU A 238 -0.07 -0.39 -0.45
N ALA A 239 1.01 -1.10 -0.12
CA ALA A 239 2.31 -0.49 0.18
C ALA A 239 2.87 0.34 -1.00
N ARG A 240 2.65 -0.12 -2.24
CA ARG A 240 3.00 0.68 -3.44
C ARG A 240 2.12 1.92 -3.61
N THR A 241 0.86 1.84 -3.21
CA THR A 241 -0.07 2.96 -3.30
C THR A 241 0.32 4.10 -2.36
N MET A 242 1.06 3.82 -1.28
CA MET A 242 1.58 4.85 -0.37
C MET A 242 2.52 5.86 -1.07
N ASP A 243 3.04 5.52 -2.23
CA ASP A 243 3.82 6.48 -3.04
C ASP A 243 2.95 7.69 -3.52
N ARG A 244 1.61 7.61 -3.43
CA ARG A 244 0.73 8.79 -3.63
C ARG A 244 1.05 9.93 -2.65
N LEU A 245 1.55 9.63 -1.46
CA LEU A 245 1.95 10.65 -0.48
C LEU A 245 3.12 11.52 -0.95
N LEU A 246 3.91 11.06 -1.92
CA LEU A 246 5.05 11.84 -2.43
C LEU A 246 4.64 13.16 -3.10
N VAL A 247 3.40 13.30 -3.54
CA VAL A 247 2.87 14.54 -4.12
C VAL A 247 2.78 15.66 -3.08
N TYR A 248 2.65 15.30 -1.81
CA TYR A 248 2.57 16.26 -0.70
C TYR A 248 3.95 16.74 -0.20
N ASN A 249 5.03 16.34 -0.87
CA ASN A 249 6.38 16.84 -0.53
C ASN A 249 6.41 18.37 -0.71
N HIS A 250 6.78 19.10 0.33
CA HIS A 250 6.73 20.56 0.47
C HIS A 250 5.31 21.18 0.56
N GLU A 251 4.25 20.37 0.70
CA GLU A 251 2.86 20.82 0.71
C GLU A 251 2.17 20.70 2.09
N PHE A 252 2.89 20.31 3.13
CA PHE A 252 2.39 20.22 4.50
C PHE A 252 3.30 21.02 5.46
N TYR A 253 2.78 21.39 6.62
CA TYR A 253 3.50 22.21 7.59
C TYR A 253 4.16 21.39 8.69
N ASP A 254 3.44 20.49 9.33
CA ASP A 254 3.88 19.74 10.51
C ASP A 254 3.39 18.27 10.49
N SER A 255 3.68 17.56 11.58
CA SER A 255 3.24 16.17 11.74
C SER A 255 1.72 16.02 11.78
N THR A 256 1.00 17.03 12.27
CA THR A 256 -0.46 17.01 12.34
C THR A 256 -1.08 17.03 10.95
N ASP A 257 -0.59 17.95 10.10
CA ASP A 257 -0.99 17.99 8.70
C ASP A 257 -0.67 16.67 7.99
N LEU A 258 0.50 16.12 8.26
CA LEU A 258 0.92 14.86 7.64
C LEU A 258 0.03 13.68 8.07
N ILE A 259 -0.36 13.63 9.34
CA ILE A 259 -1.30 12.63 9.86
C ILE A 259 -2.66 12.78 9.17
N ARG A 260 -3.17 14.02 9.08
CA ARG A 260 -4.42 14.33 8.40
C ARG A 260 -4.41 13.87 6.93
N ILE A 261 -3.32 14.16 6.21
CA ILE A 261 -3.14 13.72 4.81
C ILE A 261 -3.18 12.19 4.70
N VAL A 262 -2.59 11.46 5.64
CA VAL A 262 -2.63 10.00 5.64
C VAL A 262 -4.03 9.48 5.93
N ASP A 263 -4.76 10.12 6.84
CA ASP A 263 -6.14 9.77 7.17
C ASP A 263 -7.08 10.04 5.97
N GLU A 264 -6.95 11.21 5.31
CA GLU A 264 -7.68 11.54 4.09
C GLU A 264 -7.39 10.52 2.96
N LEU A 265 -6.13 10.13 2.78
CA LEU A 265 -5.76 9.09 1.82
C LEU A 265 -6.41 7.74 2.16
N CYS A 266 -6.54 7.41 3.46
CA CYS A 266 -7.25 6.20 3.89
C CYS A 266 -8.71 6.20 3.42
N ASP A 267 -9.39 7.32 3.60
CA ASP A 267 -10.79 7.51 3.21
C ASP A 267 -10.95 7.50 1.69
N GLU A 268 -10.07 8.20 0.96
CA GLU A 268 -10.04 8.15 -0.50
C GLU A 268 -9.91 6.72 -1.02
N LEU A 269 -8.93 5.96 -0.51
CA LEU A 269 -8.68 4.59 -0.94
C LEU A 269 -9.84 3.62 -0.63
N ASN A 270 -10.69 3.94 0.33
CA ASN A 270 -11.87 3.15 0.67
C ASN A 270 -13.12 3.58 -0.12
N SER A 271 -13.14 4.81 -0.62
CA SER A 271 -14.23 5.35 -1.46
C SER A 271 -14.00 5.18 -2.96
N GLU A 272 -12.75 5.00 -3.41
CA GLU A 272 -12.40 4.74 -4.81
C GLU A 272 -12.77 3.30 -5.23
N VAL A 273 -13.22 3.13 -6.48
CA VAL A 273 -13.46 1.78 -7.05
C VAL A 273 -12.16 0.99 -7.09
N SER A 274 -12.15 -0.17 -6.46
CA SER A 274 -11.00 -1.08 -6.45
C SER A 274 -10.94 -1.88 -7.76
N GLN A 275 -9.84 -1.77 -8.50
CA GLN A 275 -9.60 -2.55 -9.73
C GLN A 275 -9.61 -4.07 -9.52
N ALA A 276 -9.45 -4.54 -8.28
CA ALA A 276 -9.40 -5.97 -7.97
C ALA A 276 -10.80 -6.59 -7.81
N THR A 277 -11.78 -5.78 -7.43
CA THR A 277 -13.17 -6.21 -7.16
C THR A 277 -14.19 -5.55 -8.08
N ASP A 278 -13.78 -4.47 -8.80
CA ASP A 278 -14.65 -3.55 -9.55
C ASP A 278 -15.75 -2.90 -8.70
N GLU A 279 -15.54 -2.88 -7.36
CA GLU A 279 -16.46 -2.37 -6.35
C GLU A 279 -15.77 -1.33 -5.45
N ILE A 280 -16.56 -0.50 -4.79
CA ILE A 280 -16.08 0.42 -3.76
C ILE A 280 -15.85 -0.36 -2.46
N PRO A 281 -14.64 -0.34 -1.86
CA PRO A 281 -14.30 -1.11 -0.68
C PRO A 281 -15.25 -0.91 0.49
N ASP A 282 -15.66 0.34 0.77
CA ASP A 282 -16.59 0.67 1.85
C ASP A 282 -17.97 0.05 1.66
N ILE A 283 -18.47 0.03 0.44
CA ILE A 283 -19.76 -0.55 0.12
C ILE A 283 -19.70 -2.06 0.23
N LEU A 284 -18.69 -2.69 -0.38
CA LEU A 284 -18.52 -4.14 -0.37
C LEU A 284 -18.30 -4.67 1.06
N TRP A 285 -17.47 -3.97 1.85
CA TRP A 285 -17.26 -4.27 3.26
C TRP A 285 -18.56 -4.16 4.07
N LYS A 286 -19.29 -3.06 3.94
CA LYS A 286 -20.50 -2.82 4.72
C LYS A 286 -21.59 -3.85 4.45
N ILE A 287 -21.74 -4.27 3.19
CA ILE A 287 -22.80 -5.19 2.78
C ILE A 287 -22.44 -6.65 3.07
N ASN A 288 -21.18 -7.05 2.79
CA ASN A 288 -20.85 -8.47 2.71
C ASN A 288 -19.82 -8.94 3.73
N GLU A 289 -19.06 -8.06 4.39
CA GLU A 289 -17.93 -8.51 5.22
C GLU A 289 -18.04 -8.11 6.68
N LYS A 290 -18.57 -6.94 6.98
CA LYS A 290 -18.59 -6.39 8.34
C LYS A 290 -19.21 -7.35 9.38
N GLU A 291 -20.33 -8.02 9.03
CA GLU A 291 -21.02 -8.92 9.93
C GLU A 291 -20.30 -10.27 10.16
N HIS A 292 -19.31 -10.57 9.31
CA HIS A 292 -18.48 -11.78 9.44
C HIS A 292 -17.26 -11.57 10.32
N LEU A 293 -16.97 -10.33 10.74
CA LEU A 293 -15.91 -10.02 11.66
C LEU A 293 -16.35 -10.28 13.09
N HIS A 294 -15.46 -10.85 13.91
CA HIS A 294 -15.71 -11.07 15.33
C HIS A 294 -15.75 -9.74 16.07
N LYS A 295 -16.67 -9.63 17.03
CA LYS A 295 -16.72 -8.45 17.88
C LYS A 295 -15.46 -8.33 18.74
N LEU A 296 -14.94 -7.11 18.83
CA LEU A 296 -13.83 -6.80 19.70
C LEU A 296 -14.24 -6.99 21.16
N LYS A 297 -13.36 -7.58 21.95
CA LYS A 297 -13.52 -7.78 23.39
C LYS A 297 -12.63 -6.77 24.10
N ASP A 298 -13.11 -5.54 24.25
CA ASP A 298 -12.34 -4.44 24.82
C ASP A 298 -11.76 -4.79 26.19
N ASP A 299 -12.53 -5.45 27.06
CA ASP A 299 -12.08 -5.85 28.40
C ASP A 299 -10.84 -6.76 28.39
N LEU A 300 -10.71 -7.62 27.37
CA LEU A 300 -9.55 -8.50 27.21
C LEU A 300 -8.32 -7.80 26.63
N LEU A 301 -8.54 -6.73 25.88
CA LEU A 301 -7.46 -6.00 25.23
C LEU A 301 -6.95 -4.82 26.08
N ASN A 302 -7.76 -4.29 26.98
CA ASN A 302 -7.38 -3.20 27.88
C ASN A 302 -6.02 -3.43 28.55
N PRO A 303 -5.69 -4.61 29.10
CA PRO A 303 -4.39 -4.84 29.75
C PRO A 303 -3.18 -4.56 28.85
N TYR A 304 -3.31 -4.72 27.52
CA TYR A 304 -2.22 -4.43 26.59
C TYR A 304 -1.98 -2.94 26.37
N PHE A 305 -2.94 -2.10 26.79
CA PHE A 305 -2.92 -0.65 26.67
C PHE A 305 -2.88 0.03 28.04
N GLU A 306 -3.35 -0.64 29.09
CA GLU A 306 -3.46 -0.14 30.47
C GLU A 306 -2.28 -0.53 31.35
N ASP A 307 -1.56 -1.62 31.07
CA ASP A 307 -0.36 -2.05 31.81
C ASP A 307 0.84 -1.09 31.68
N SER A 308 0.66 -0.03 30.95
CA SER A 308 1.45 1.17 31.15
C SER A 308 0.49 2.36 31.20
N ILE A 309 -0.01 2.65 32.35
CA ILE A 309 -0.37 4.01 32.75
C ILE A 309 0.77 4.96 32.32
N ARG A 310 1.93 4.41 31.97
CA ARG A 310 3.09 5.13 31.44
C ARG A 310 3.10 5.14 29.93
N ARG A 311 3.17 6.33 29.35
CA ARG A 311 3.34 6.57 27.92
C ARG A 311 4.53 7.47 27.67
N LYS A 312 5.26 7.19 26.63
CA LYS A 312 6.32 8.08 26.17
C LYS A 312 5.73 9.18 25.33
N VAL A 313 6.05 10.42 25.66
CA VAL A 313 5.67 11.58 24.84
C VAL A 313 6.38 11.49 23.49
N THR A 314 5.61 11.57 22.43
CA THR A 314 6.11 11.48 21.04
C THR A 314 6.88 12.76 20.67
N LYS A 315 7.57 12.73 19.52
CA LYS A 315 8.27 13.92 19.00
C LYS A 315 7.31 15.08 18.65
N GLU A 316 6.04 14.76 18.45
CA GLU A 316 4.96 15.71 18.17
C GLU A 316 4.37 16.32 19.46
N ALA A 317 5.02 16.11 20.60
CA ALA A 317 4.51 16.50 21.91
C ALA A 317 3.11 15.92 22.22
N MET A 318 2.87 14.67 21.80
CA MET A 318 1.60 13.97 21.98
C MET A 318 1.75 12.73 22.84
N VAL A 319 0.70 12.41 23.57
CA VAL A 319 0.53 11.15 24.31
C VAL A 319 -0.62 10.37 23.71
N ILE A 320 -0.44 9.09 23.46
CA ILE A 320 -1.46 8.24 22.84
C ILE A 320 -2.22 7.49 23.94
N PHE A 321 -3.55 7.63 23.93
CA PHE A 321 -4.44 6.93 24.85
C PHE A 321 -5.76 6.59 24.14
N ARG A 322 -6.23 5.35 24.24
CA ARG A 322 -7.49 4.86 23.64
C ARG A 322 -7.71 5.37 22.20
N LYS A 323 -6.70 5.30 21.30
CA LYS A 323 -6.72 5.74 19.88
C LYS A 323 -6.64 7.24 19.64
N CYS A 324 -6.78 8.04 20.68
CA CYS A 324 -6.71 9.47 20.62
C CYS A 324 -5.30 9.94 21.00
N ARG A 325 -4.87 11.02 20.41
CA ARG A 325 -3.62 11.68 20.75
C ARG A 325 -3.95 12.95 21.50
N TYR A 326 -3.26 13.17 22.60
CA TYR A 326 -3.47 14.29 23.51
C TYR A 326 -2.18 15.10 23.61
N SER A 327 -2.27 16.41 23.39
CA SER A 327 -1.09 17.27 23.45
C SER A 327 -0.56 17.42 24.87
N VAL A 328 0.74 17.62 24.95
CA VAL A 328 1.44 18.07 26.16
C VAL A 328 2.48 19.10 25.77
N ASP A 329 3.00 19.83 26.76
CA ASP A 329 4.06 20.80 26.50
C ASP A 329 5.29 20.13 25.88
N PRO A 330 5.92 20.70 24.82
CA PRO A 330 7.09 20.15 24.14
C PRO A 330 8.28 19.82 25.03
N ARG A 331 8.41 20.45 26.18
CA ARG A 331 9.46 20.15 27.18
C ARG A 331 9.43 18.70 27.69
N TYR A 332 8.32 18.01 27.50
CA TYR A 332 8.15 16.61 27.89
C TYR A 332 8.44 15.61 26.77
N ILE A 333 8.79 16.06 25.55
CA ILE A 333 9.14 15.18 24.44
C ILE A 333 10.20 14.17 24.87
N GLY A 334 9.92 12.89 24.57
CA GLY A 334 10.82 11.78 24.89
C GLY A 334 10.80 11.31 26.35
N LYS A 335 10.08 12.02 27.23
CA LYS A 335 9.89 11.61 28.63
C LYS A 335 8.73 10.62 28.75
N GLU A 336 8.76 9.80 29.80
CA GLU A 336 7.65 8.93 30.17
C GLU A 336 6.73 9.70 31.14
N VAL A 337 5.44 9.66 30.83
CA VAL A 337 4.37 10.29 31.62
C VAL A 337 3.37 9.23 32.04
N ASP A 338 2.76 9.43 33.20
CA ASP A 338 1.72 8.58 33.72
C ASP A 338 0.36 9.13 33.30
N LEU A 339 -0.56 8.26 32.90
CA LEU A 339 -1.93 8.61 32.56
C LEU A 339 -2.90 8.09 33.61
N ASP A 340 -3.89 8.87 33.91
CA ASP A 340 -4.98 8.51 34.81
C ASP A 340 -6.32 9.01 34.26
N LEU A 341 -7.42 8.32 34.55
CA LEU A 341 -8.75 8.72 34.16
C LEU A 341 -9.45 9.37 35.35
N SER A 342 -10.28 10.39 35.04
CA SER A 342 -11.19 10.90 36.06
C SER A 342 -12.19 9.82 36.49
N GLU A 343 -12.70 9.90 37.73
CA GLU A 343 -13.65 8.91 38.30
C GLU A 343 -14.89 8.65 37.44
N ASN A 344 -15.30 9.64 36.64
CA ASN A 344 -16.43 9.53 35.71
C ASN A 344 -16.00 9.21 34.26
N GLU A 345 -14.73 8.90 34.04
CA GLU A 345 -14.13 8.64 32.71
C GLU A 345 -14.36 9.73 31.66
N GLU A 346 -14.58 10.98 32.07
CA GLU A 346 -14.78 12.09 31.12
C GLU A 346 -13.46 12.78 30.75
N HIS A 347 -12.42 12.64 31.55
CA HIS A 347 -11.12 13.28 31.32
C HIS A 347 -9.97 12.29 31.45
N VAL A 348 -8.91 12.50 30.65
CA VAL A 348 -7.60 11.89 30.83
C VAL A 348 -6.66 12.92 31.44
N HIS A 349 -6.05 12.56 32.56
CA HIS A 349 -5.06 13.35 33.29
C HIS A 349 -3.68 12.80 32.96
N ILE A 350 -2.75 13.68 32.67
CA ILE A 350 -1.37 13.33 32.31
C ILE A 350 -0.46 13.85 33.40
N TYR A 351 0.37 12.96 33.97
CA TYR A 351 1.26 13.26 35.07
C TYR A 351 2.72 13.02 34.67
N TYR A 352 3.60 13.86 35.18
CA TYR A 352 5.05 13.67 35.11
C TYR A 352 5.66 13.77 36.50
N ASN A 353 6.35 12.71 36.93
CA ASN A 353 6.92 12.60 38.29
C ASN A 353 5.89 12.87 39.41
N GLY A 354 4.63 12.47 39.22
CA GLY A 354 3.56 12.66 40.20
C GLY A 354 2.87 14.03 40.15
N GLU A 355 3.31 14.96 39.30
CA GLU A 355 2.67 16.26 39.10
C GLU A 355 1.80 16.22 37.84
N GLN A 356 0.54 16.66 37.96
CA GLN A 356 -0.37 16.75 36.79
C GLN A 356 0.09 17.87 35.85
N ILE A 357 0.51 17.46 34.67
CA ILE A 357 1.03 18.40 33.66
C ILE A 357 -0.05 18.83 32.67
N ARG A 358 -1.07 17.99 32.41
CA ARG A 358 -2.17 18.29 31.52
C ARG A 358 -3.42 17.46 31.85
N SER A 359 -4.58 18.00 31.45
CA SER A 359 -5.87 17.29 31.47
C SER A 359 -6.61 17.59 30.18
N HIS A 360 -7.18 16.56 29.55
CA HIS A 360 -7.96 16.66 28.34
C HIS A 360 -9.31 15.97 28.52
N PRO A 361 -10.40 16.48 27.94
CA PRO A 361 -11.63 15.72 27.84
C PRO A 361 -11.41 14.49 26.98
N LEU A 362 -11.97 13.36 27.39
CA LEU A 362 -12.01 12.14 26.59
C LEU A 362 -12.94 12.36 25.39
N THR A 363 -12.40 12.19 24.20
CA THR A 363 -13.15 12.40 22.98
C THR A 363 -12.94 11.22 22.03
N THR A 364 -13.77 11.10 21.02
CA THR A 364 -13.57 10.19 19.88
C THR A 364 -12.70 10.81 18.79
N LYS A 365 -12.33 12.09 18.95
CA LYS A 365 -11.46 12.79 18.01
C LYS A 365 -10.04 12.24 18.11
N ARG A 366 -9.45 11.94 16.98
CA ARG A 366 -8.12 11.34 16.90
C ARG A 366 -7.00 12.25 17.42
N LEU A 367 -7.17 13.57 17.28
CA LEU A 367 -6.22 14.60 17.71
C LEU A 367 -6.90 15.58 18.66
N ASN A 368 -6.31 15.75 19.85
CA ASN A 368 -6.83 16.62 20.90
C ASN A 368 -5.71 17.55 21.37
N TYR A 369 -5.80 18.80 20.96
CA TYR A 369 -4.85 19.85 21.33
C TYR A 369 -5.37 20.70 22.47
N ASN A 370 -4.52 20.95 23.45
CA ASN A 370 -4.69 22.07 24.37
C ASN A 370 -4.11 23.32 23.70
N GLN A 371 -4.78 24.46 23.83
CA GLN A 371 -4.35 25.72 23.20
C GLN A 371 -2.95 26.16 23.63
N GLU A 372 -2.61 26.02 24.91
CA GLU A 372 -1.28 26.38 25.44
C GLU A 372 -0.19 25.51 24.84
N ASP A 373 -0.43 24.18 24.79
CA ASP A 373 0.53 23.25 24.20
C ASP A 373 0.76 23.55 22.72
N LEU A 374 -0.30 23.85 21.99
CA LEU A 374 -0.22 24.19 20.57
C LEU A 374 0.58 25.48 20.33
N VAL A 375 0.42 26.51 21.18
CA VAL A 375 1.26 27.71 21.15
C VAL A 375 2.72 27.34 21.37
N HIS A 376 3.01 26.54 22.39
CA HIS A 376 4.40 26.14 22.69
C HIS A 376 5.00 25.24 21.59
N ILE A 377 4.22 24.35 21.00
CA ILE A 377 4.65 23.51 19.89
C ILE A 377 5.02 24.40 18.69
N LEU A 378 4.15 25.31 18.29
CA LEU A 378 4.40 26.21 17.18
C LEU A 378 5.57 27.18 17.43
N LYS A 379 5.71 27.65 18.68
CA LYS A 379 6.81 28.54 19.07
C LYS A 379 8.17 27.82 19.12
N SER A 380 8.17 26.53 19.49
CA SER A 380 9.42 25.77 19.64
C SER A 380 10.07 25.43 18.29
N ASP A 381 9.29 25.39 17.20
CA ASP A 381 9.77 24.87 15.93
C ASP A 381 9.46 25.79 14.72
N VAL A 382 8.19 26.02 14.46
CA VAL A 382 7.71 26.62 13.21
C VAL A 382 7.68 28.15 13.26
N MET A 383 7.34 28.74 14.40
CA MET A 383 7.11 30.18 14.58
C MET A 383 8.02 30.77 15.67
N SER A 384 9.24 30.27 15.83
CA SER A 384 10.20 30.71 16.85
C SER A 384 10.51 32.22 16.80
N HIS A 385 10.21 32.88 15.69
CA HIS A 385 10.45 34.31 15.45
C HIS A 385 9.19 35.18 15.63
N LYS A 386 8.04 34.59 15.98
CA LYS A 386 6.77 35.34 16.17
C LYS A 386 6.44 35.51 17.66
N GLU A 387 5.74 36.61 17.96
CA GLU A 387 5.18 36.83 19.30
C GLU A 387 4.03 35.86 19.58
N GLU A 388 3.78 35.58 20.87
CA GLU A 388 2.74 34.61 21.31
C GLU A 388 1.34 35.00 20.86
N ASP A 389 1.05 36.30 20.83
CA ASP A 389 -0.27 36.81 20.40
C ASP A 389 -0.53 36.53 18.91
N ASP A 390 0.48 36.66 18.05
CA ASP A 390 0.40 36.33 16.63
C ASP A 390 0.14 34.83 16.41
N ILE A 391 0.79 33.99 17.22
CA ILE A 391 0.62 32.53 17.16
C ILE A 391 -0.79 32.16 17.62
N GLN A 392 -1.29 32.75 18.70
CA GLN A 392 -2.66 32.52 19.18
C GLN A 392 -3.71 32.95 18.14
N GLU A 393 -3.50 34.03 17.44
CA GLU A 393 -4.40 34.47 16.37
C GLU A 393 -4.38 33.49 15.19
N HIS A 394 -3.21 32.98 14.83
CA HIS A 394 -3.07 31.95 13.79
C HIS A 394 -3.82 30.69 14.17
N ILE A 395 -3.67 30.19 15.41
CA ILE A 395 -4.37 29.02 15.94
C ILE A 395 -5.88 29.22 15.88
N LYS A 396 -6.39 30.37 16.33
CA LYS A 396 -7.83 30.68 16.30
C LYS A 396 -8.41 30.66 14.88
N ARG A 397 -7.64 31.12 13.89
CA ARG A 397 -8.05 31.07 12.48
C ARG A 397 -8.06 29.64 11.95
N SER A 398 -7.04 28.85 12.27
CA SER A 398 -6.96 27.44 11.86
C SER A 398 -8.08 26.61 12.49
N LEU A 399 -8.32 26.71 13.79
CA LEU A 399 -9.38 25.98 14.48
C LEU A 399 -10.77 26.32 13.93
N LYS A 400 -11.05 27.58 13.60
CA LYS A 400 -12.31 27.97 12.95
C LYS A 400 -12.49 27.33 11.57
N GLN A 401 -11.42 27.11 10.84
CA GLN A 401 -11.46 26.39 9.57
C GLN A 401 -11.77 24.89 9.77
N TYR A 402 -11.25 24.27 10.82
CA TYR A 402 -11.54 22.87 11.17
C TYR A 402 -12.99 22.67 11.64
N ASP A 403 -13.53 23.58 12.48
CA ASP A 403 -14.93 23.52 12.92
C ASP A 403 -15.92 23.66 11.75
N LEU A 404 -15.55 24.32 10.67
CA LEU A 404 -16.36 24.44 9.45
C LEU A 404 -16.36 23.16 8.58
N LEU A 405 -15.37 22.29 8.74
CA LEU A 405 -15.27 21.02 8.01
C LEU A 405 -15.92 19.84 8.76
N GLU A 406 -16.17 19.97 10.07
CA GLU A 406 -16.78 18.93 10.91
C GLU A 406 -18.32 19.06 11.06
N VAL A 407 -19.02 19.83 10.22
CA VAL A 407 -20.49 19.81 10.22
C VAL A 407 -20.97 18.54 9.50
N PRO A 408 -21.48 17.52 10.23
CA PRO A 408 -22.11 16.40 9.57
C PRO A 408 -23.35 16.91 8.86
N SER A 409 -23.47 16.65 7.58
CA SER A 409 -24.72 16.75 6.83
C SER A 409 -25.69 15.68 7.35
N ASN A 410 -26.28 15.93 8.53
CA ASN A 410 -27.48 15.27 8.98
C ASN A 410 -28.59 16.28 8.80
N GLU A 411 -29.29 16.19 7.67
CA GLU A 411 -30.70 16.47 7.52
C GLU A 411 -31.10 16.17 6.06
N GLN A 412 -31.57 14.99 5.80
CA GLN A 412 -32.84 14.58 5.16
C GLN A 412 -32.82 13.11 4.80
#